data_60008a394e25395fbbf3572d898324f3
#
_entry.id   60008a394e25395fbbf3572d898324f3
#
_cell.length_a   1.000
_cell.length_b   1.000
_cell.length_c   1.000
_cell.angle_alpha   90.00
_cell.angle_beta   90.00
_cell.angle_gamma   90.00
#
_symmetry.space_group_name_H-M   'P 1'
#
loop_
_entity.id
_entity.type
_entity.pdbx_description
1 polymer ?
#
loop_
_entity_poly.entity_id
_entity_poly.type
_entity_poly.pdbx_seq_one_letter_code
_entity_poly.pdbx_strand_id
1 'polypeptide(L)'
;KYTAGIYTASMTLGGNAVEIAVTVDEDYISSIHFRQLDEAVLAMYPLMEPALEALSTQICESQSLENLSYSEESQYTSLMLMSAIRTALEKAEN
;
A
#
# COMPACT_ATOMS: atom_id res chain seq x y z
N LYS A 1 -16.80 7.33 8.21
CA LYS A 1 -15.36 7.40 8.49
C LYS A 1 -14.55 7.73 7.24
N TYR A 2 -14.91 7.12 6.12
CA TYR A 2 -14.28 7.40 4.84
C TYR A 2 -15.33 7.83 3.82
N THR A 3 -14.85 8.53 2.79
CA THR A 3 -15.66 8.75 1.60
C THR A 3 -15.35 7.59 0.65
N ALA A 4 -16.34 6.77 0.36
CA ALA A 4 -16.14 5.57 -0.47
C ALA A 4 -15.52 5.90 -1.82
N GLY A 5 -14.57 5.10 -2.26
CA GLY A 5 -13.89 5.29 -3.53
C GLY A 5 -12.54 4.63 -3.57
N ILE A 6 -11.81 4.93 -4.65
CA ILE A 6 -10.44 4.45 -4.84
C ILE A 6 -9.51 5.65 -4.77
N TYR A 7 -8.51 5.57 -3.90
CA TYR A 7 -7.56 6.66 -3.68
C TYR A 7 -6.15 6.15 -3.95
N THR A 8 -5.34 6.95 -4.60
CA THR A 8 -4.01 6.53 -5.01
C THR A 8 -2.93 7.40 -4.38
N ALA A 9 -1.75 6.83 -4.27
CA ALA A 9 -0.56 7.55 -3.85
C ALA A 9 0.64 6.95 -4.56
N SER A 10 1.63 7.78 -4.83
CA SER A 10 2.83 7.35 -5.53
C SER A 10 3.99 7.16 -4.57
N MET A 11 4.88 6.24 -4.91
CA MET A 11 6.16 6.12 -4.24
C MET A 11 7.24 5.94 -5.28
N THR A 12 8.49 6.22 -4.93
CA THR A 12 9.61 6.11 -5.85
C THR A 12 10.62 5.11 -5.31
N LEU A 13 10.97 4.13 -6.14
CA LEU A 13 11.99 3.14 -5.82
C LEU A 13 13.05 3.20 -6.91
N GLY A 14 14.28 3.60 -6.54
CA GLY A 14 15.39 3.65 -7.47
C GLY A 14 15.11 4.45 -8.74
N GLY A 15 14.39 5.56 -8.63
CA GLY A 15 14.04 6.38 -9.78
C GLY A 15 12.80 5.93 -10.53
N ASN A 16 12.16 4.84 -10.09
CA ASN A 16 10.95 4.33 -10.73
C ASN A 16 9.72 4.69 -9.90
N ALA A 17 8.75 5.32 -10.53
CA ALA A 17 7.50 5.66 -9.85
C ALA A 17 6.56 4.46 -9.82
N VAL A 18 5.98 4.20 -8.64
CA VAL A 18 5.06 3.10 -8.43
C VAL A 18 3.81 3.68 -7.77
N GLU A 19 2.64 3.28 -8.24
CA GLU A 19 1.38 3.80 -7.73
C GLU A 19 0.61 2.72 -6.97
N ILE A 20 0.10 3.10 -5.80
CA ILE A 20 -0.69 2.20 -4.96
C ILE A 20 -2.12 2.72 -4.94
N ALA A 21 -3.08 1.82 -5.07
CA ALA A 21 -4.50 2.13 -4.99
C ALA A 21 -5.09 1.51 -3.72
N VAL A 22 -5.80 2.33 -2.96
CA VAL A 22 -6.52 1.89 -1.77
C VAL A 22 -8.01 2.09 -2.03
N THR A 23 -8.76 1.00 -1.93
CA THR A 23 -10.21 1.04 -2.09
C THR A 23 -10.85 1.04 -0.71
N VAL A 24 -11.71 2.01 -0.46
CA VAL A 24 -12.41 2.10 0.83
C VAL A 24 -13.91 2.16 0.63
N ASP A 25 -14.62 1.63 1.60
CA ASP A 25 -16.04 1.83 1.78
C ASP A 25 -16.22 2.91 2.83
N GLU A 26 -17.46 3.26 3.15
CA GLU A 26 -17.72 4.31 4.15
C GLU A 26 -17.13 3.99 5.52
N ASP A 27 -17.11 2.72 5.88
CA ASP A 27 -16.69 2.30 7.22
C ASP A 27 -15.44 1.43 7.26
N TYR A 28 -14.91 0.98 6.11
CA TYR A 28 -13.77 0.09 6.15
C TYR A 28 -12.92 0.14 4.89
N ILE A 29 -11.70 -0.36 5.03
CA ILE A 29 -10.73 -0.50 3.94
C ILE A 29 -10.98 -1.85 3.27
N SER A 30 -11.32 -1.84 1.97
CA SER A 30 -11.66 -3.05 1.21
C SER A 30 -10.45 -3.75 0.63
N SER A 31 -9.55 -3.01 0.00
CA SER A 31 -8.40 -3.62 -0.65
C SER A 31 -7.28 -2.60 -0.85
N ILE A 32 -6.07 -3.12 -1.00
CA ILE A 32 -4.88 -2.33 -1.28
C ILE A 32 -4.08 -3.10 -2.31
N HIS A 33 -3.76 -2.47 -3.44
CA HIS A 33 -3.01 -3.13 -4.50
C HIS A 33 -2.23 -2.11 -5.33
N PHE A 34 -1.30 -2.60 -6.14
CA PHE A 34 -0.60 -1.74 -7.09
C PHE A 34 -1.52 -1.43 -8.26
N ARG A 35 -1.48 -0.20 -8.74
CA ARG A 35 -2.35 0.21 -9.82
C ARG A 35 -1.78 -0.08 -11.20
N GLN A 36 -0.59 0.28 -11.48
CA GLN A 36 0.05 0.02 -12.78
C GLN A 36 1.49 -0.32 -12.52
N LEU A 37 1.78 -1.60 -12.48
CA LEU A 37 3.11 -2.07 -12.13
C LEU A 37 3.83 -2.61 -13.35
N ASP A 38 4.94 -1.97 -13.69
CA ASP A 38 5.78 -2.37 -14.82
C ASP A 38 6.52 -3.66 -14.47
N GLU A 39 6.55 -4.60 -15.40
CA GLU A 39 7.26 -5.87 -15.21
C GLU A 39 8.73 -5.67 -14.91
N ALA A 40 9.36 -4.65 -15.49
CA ALA A 40 10.77 -4.36 -15.24
C ALA A 40 10.99 -3.97 -13.78
N VAL A 41 10.05 -3.21 -13.19
CA VAL A 41 10.13 -2.83 -11.79
C VAL A 41 9.95 -4.05 -10.89
N LEU A 42 9.01 -4.94 -11.25
CA LEU A 42 8.82 -6.19 -10.52
C LEU A 42 10.08 -7.04 -10.49
N ALA A 43 10.77 -7.11 -11.63
CA ALA A 43 11.99 -7.89 -11.73
C ALA A 43 13.11 -7.31 -10.87
N MET A 44 13.19 -5.97 -10.77
CA MET A 44 14.22 -5.31 -9.98
C MET A 44 13.93 -5.34 -8.47
N TYR A 45 12.66 -5.42 -8.10
CA TYR A 45 12.25 -5.39 -6.69
C TYR A 45 11.33 -6.57 -6.38
N PRO A 46 11.88 -7.78 -6.33
CA PRO A 46 11.06 -9.00 -6.21
C PRO A 46 10.31 -9.13 -4.88
N LEU A 47 10.72 -8.38 -3.85
CA LEU A 47 10.04 -8.42 -2.55
C LEU A 47 8.87 -7.43 -2.45
N MET A 48 8.69 -6.61 -3.47
CA MET A 48 7.69 -5.53 -3.41
C MET A 48 6.25 -6.05 -3.36
N GLU A 49 5.87 -6.95 -4.27
CA GLU A 49 4.53 -7.51 -4.26
C GLU A 49 4.21 -8.31 -3.00
N PRO A 50 5.10 -9.24 -2.58
CA PRO A 50 4.85 -9.96 -1.33
C PRO A 50 4.75 -9.04 -0.12
N ALA A 51 5.54 -7.97 -0.09
CA ALA A 51 5.49 -7.01 1.01
C ALA A 51 4.13 -6.30 1.05
N LEU A 52 3.65 -5.85 -0.10
CA LEU A 52 2.34 -5.19 -0.16
C LEU A 52 1.23 -6.15 0.22
N GLU A 53 1.28 -7.39 -0.26
CA GLU A 53 0.27 -8.40 0.05
C GLU A 53 0.22 -8.66 1.55
N ALA A 54 1.36 -8.79 2.20
CA ALA A 54 1.42 -9.01 3.65
C ALA A 54 0.83 -7.83 4.42
N LEU A 55 1.16 -6.61 4.02
CA LEU A 55 0.62 -5.42 4.67
C LEU A 55 -0.88 -5.28 4.41
N SER A 56 -1.30 -5.53 3.17
CA SER A 56 -2.71 -5.42 2.79
C SER A 56 -3.58 -6.36 3.62
N THR A 57 -3.14 -7.61 3.78
CA THR A 57 -3.88 -8.58 4.59
C THR A 57 -4.04 -8.09 6.02
N GLN A 58 -2.95 -7.63 6.64
CA GLN A 58 -3.00 -7.14 8.02
C GLN A 58 -3.89 -5.91 8.17
N ILE A 59 -3.76 -4.96 7.24
CA ILE A 59 -4.54 -3.73 7.30
C ILE A 59 -6.02 -4.01 7.11
N CYS A 60 -6.38 -4.85 6.15
CA CYS A 60 -7.78 -5.17 5.90
C CYS A 60 -8.40 -5.96 7.06
N GLU A 61 -7.61 -6.78 7.74
CA GLU A 61 -8.10 -7.53 8.89
C GLU A 61 -8.29 -6.65 10.13
N SER A 62 -7.30 -5.79 10.41
CA SER A 62 -7.33 -4.94 11.60
C SER A 62 -7.99 -3.58 11.38
N GLN A 63 -8.11 -3.16 10.12
CA GLN A 63 -8.61 -1.84 9.74
C GLN A 63 -7.77 -0.73 10.35
N SER A 64 -6.46 -0.96 10.47
CA SER A 64 -5.53 -0.04 11.11
C SER A 64 -4.16 -0.13 10.45
N LEU A 65 -3.43 0.96 10.48
CA LEU A 65 -2.03 1.01 10.02
C LEU A 65 -1.05 0.81 11.17
N GLU A 66 -1.56 0.53 12.37
CA GLU A 66 -0.71 0.34 13.54
C GLU A 66 -0.37 -1.13 13.76
N ASN A 67 0.79 -1.36 14.35
CA ASN A 67 1.23 -2.71 14.75
C ASN A 67 1.36 -3.69 13.59
N LEU A 68 1.79 -3.19 12.44
CA LEU A 68 2.00 -4.03 11.26
C LEU A 68 3.33 -4.75 11.36
N SER A 69 3.35 -6.01 10.92
CA SER A 69 4.55 -6.83 10.91
C SER A 69 5.09 -6.97 9.50
N TYR A 70 6.39 -6.97 9.36
CA TYR A 70 7.06 -7.18 8.08
C TYR A 70 8.45 -7.79 8.34
N SER A 71 9.00 -8.47 7.33
CA SER A 71 10.30 -9.11 7.48
C SER A 71 11.43 -8.09 7.38
N GLU A 72 12.58 -8.41 7.97
CA GLU A 72 13.74 -7.54 7.89
C GLU A 72 14.19 -7.33 6.45
N GLU A 73 14.07 -8.36 5.62
CA GLU A 73 14.47 -8.28 4.22
C GLU A 73 13.67 -7.24 3.44
N SER A 74 12.42 -7.02 3.82
CA SER A 74 11.55 -6.10 3.13
C SER A 74 11.25 -4.84 3.95
N GLN A 75 12.02 -4.59 5.01
CA GLN A 75 11.76 -3.46 5.91
C GLN A 75 11.68 -2.13 5.18
N TYR A 76 12.68 -1.81 4.37
CA TYR A 76 12.70 -0.54 3.65
C TYR A 76 11.49 -0.41 2.72
N THR A 77 11.24 -1.46 1.93
CA THR A 77 10.12 -1.47 1.00
C THR A 77 8.79 -1.36 1.74
N SER A 78 8.65 -2.09 2.85
CA SER A 78 7.42 -2.06 3.65
C SER A 78 7.15 -0.67 4.23
N LEU A 79 8.18 0.01 4.72
CA LEU A 79 8.03 1.35 5.25
C LEU A 79 7.60 2.35 4.18
N MET A 80 8.16 2.22 2.97
CA MET A 80 7.76 3.03 1.84
C MET A 80 6.30 2.78 1.45
N LEU A 81 5.91 1.50 1.40
CA LEU A 81 4.54 1.12 1.08
C LEU A 81 3.55 1.66 2.13
N MET A 82 3.91 1.54 3.40
CA MET A 82 3.06 2.04 4.49
C MET A 82 2.85 3.56 4.38
N SER A 83 3.90 4.28 4.02
CA SER A 83 3.80 5.73 3.84
C SER A 83 2.84 6.08 2.69
N ALA A 84 2.95 5.37 1.58
CA ALA A 84 2.07 5.60 0.43
C ALA A 84 0.61 5.24 0.77
N ILE A 85 0.41 4.12 1.47
CA ILE A 85 -0.94 3.70 1.90
C ILE A 85 -1.55 4.76 2.82
N ARG A 86 -0.77 5.28 3.76
CA ARG A 86 -1.24 6.32 4.67
C ARG A 86 -1.67 7.56 3.90
N THR A 87 -0.85 7.99 2.92
CA THR A 87 -1.17 9.16 2.11
C THR A 87 -2.50 8.97 1.36
N ALA A 88 -2.70 7.79 0.78
CA ALA A 88 -3.94 7.49 0.08
C ALA A 88 -5.14 7.50 1.03
N LEU A 89 -5.00 6.90 2.21
CA LEU A 89 -6.08 6.87 3.20
C LEU A 89 -6.44 8.27 3.72
N GLU A 90 -5.45 9.14 3.88
CA GLU A 90 -5.72 10.50 4.31
C GLU A 90 -6.61 11.25 3.32
N LYS A 91 -6.48 10.94 2.04
CA LYS A 91 -7.34 11.54 1.03
C LYS A 91 -8.80 11.08 1.16
N ALA A 92 -9.01 9.90 1.70
CA ALA A 92 -10.34 9.31 1.86
C ALA A 92 -11.03 9.71 3.15
N GLU A 93 -10.29 10.20 4.12
CA GLU A 93 -10.84 10.55 5.43
C GLU A 93 -11.77 11.75 5.37
N ASN A 94 -12.85 11.66 6.13
CA ASN A 94 -13.81 12.74 6.26
C ASN A 94 -13.40 13.76 7.31
#